data_fc51939f6e6595aa635a55d9fcae80f4
#
_entry.id   fc51939f6e6595aa635a55d9fcae80f4
#
_cell.length_a   1.000
_cell.length_b   1.000
_cell.length_c   1.000
_cell.angle_alpha   90.00
_cell.angle_beta   90.00
_cell.angle_gamma   90.00
#
_symmetry.space_group_name_H-M   'P 1'
#
loop_
_entity.id
_entity.type
_entity.pdbx_description
1 polymer ?
#
loop_
_entity_poly.entity_id
_entity_poly.type
_entity_poly.pdbx_seq_one_letter_code
_entity_poly.pdbx_strand_id
1 'polypeptide(L)'
;MRWSAGAVVVRAYAELNDFLPAAVRQRSFEVPLPLGATVRDLVAGLGIPPPEVDLVLVNGEPADWAVRLKDGDRVAIYPVFETIDIGSVQRLRPRPLREPRFVCDVHLGRLAAYLRLLGFDTRYEREADDATLAAWAERERRIVLTRDRELLKRRAVTHGYWLRSAHPREQLLEVVRRFDLVGSLRPFVRCPRCNGLLVLVDREEARAHVPPRSWQRAQEFWRCSDCNQFYWYGTHCERVEELIAWLRSALSGEPTRLLEAACERTAGDAPSGA
;
A
#
# COMPACT_ATOMS: atom_id res chain seq x y z
N MET A 1 -34.10 -32.67 4.52
CA MET A 1 -32.69 -33.11 4.36
C MET A 1 -31.84 -32.23 5.25
N ARG A 2 -31.24 -32.74 6.32
CA ARG A 2 -30.25 -32.00 7.12
C ARG A 2 -28.94 -32.02 6.34
N TRP A 3 -28.50 -30.88 5.86
CA TRP A 3 -27.17 -30.72 5.33
C TRP A 3 -26.21 -30.84 6.51
N SER A 4 -25.43 -31.92 6.58
CA SER A 4 -24.37 -32.02 7.58
C SER A 4 -23.31 -30.99 7.19
N ALA A 5 -23.32 -29.87 7.89
CA ALA A 5 -22.23 -28.87 7.79
C ALA A 5 -20.98 -29.48 8.42
N GLY A 6 -19.92 -29.64 7.65
CA GLY A 6 -18.60 -29.94 8.19
C GLY A 6 -18.06 -28.70 8.92
N ALA A 7 -17.08 -28.89 9.79
CA ALA A 7 -16.34 -27.80 10.41
C ALA A 7 -14.84 -27.94 10.12
N VAL A 8 -14.15 -26.80 9.98
CA VAL A 8 -12.69 -26.76 9.84
C VAL A 8 -12.08 -25.95 10.97
N VAL A 9 -10.86 -26.30 11.37
CA VAL A 9 -10.10 -25.55 12.36
C VAL A 9 -9.22 -24.53 11.64
N VAL A 10 -9.48 -23.25 11.87
CA VAL A 10 -8.82 -22.16 11.19
C VAL A 10 -7.88 -21.39 12.12
N ARG A 11 -6.75 -20.96 11.61
CA ARG A 11 -5.88 -19.98 12.26
C ARG A 11 -5.40 -18.96 11.24
N ALA A 12 -5.68 -17.67 11.48
CA ALA A 12 -5.12 -16.57 10.73
C ALA A 12 -3.90 -15.97 11.46
N TYR A 13 -2.90 -15.55 10.69
CA TYR A 13 -1.65 -15.04 11.23
C TYR A 13 -1.50 -13.55 11.00
N ALA A 14 -0.66 -12.91 11.85
CA ALA A 14 -0.26 -11.51 11.81
C ALA A 14 -1.48 -10.55 11.60
N GLU A 15 -1.36 -9.60 10.69
CA GLU A 15 -2.38 -8.58 10.41
C GLU A 15 -3.70 -9.12 9.85
N LEU A 16 -3.77 -10.37 9.38
CA LEU A 16 -5.04 -10.98 8.99
C LEU A 16 -6.01 -11.11 10.16
N ASN A 17 -5.51 -11.09 11.39
CA ASN A 17 -6.35 -11.03 12.58
C ASN A 17 -7.17 -9.75 12.69
N ASP A 18 -6.79 -8.65 12.01
CA ASP A 18 -7.55 -7.40 12.02
C ASP A 18 -8.94 -7.53 11.37
N PHE A 19 -9.09 -8.53 10.49
CA PHE A 19 -10.36 -8.84 9.83
C PHE A 19 -11.29 -9.69 10.69
N LEU A 20 -10.75 -10.33 11.74
CA LEU A 20 -11.48 -11.28 12.57
C LEU A 20 -12.11 -10.60 13.81
N PRO A 21 -13.23 -11.13 14.33
CA PRO A 21 -13.75 -10.75 15.63
C PRO A 21 -12.72 -10.92 16.75
N ALA A 22 -12.67 -10.00 17.71
CA ALA A 22 -11.70 -10.02 18.81
C ALA A 22 -11.64 -11.36 19.56
N ALA A 23 -12.79 -12.04 19.68
CA ALA A 23 -12.92 -13.30 20.38
C ALA A 23 -12.10 -14.46 19.78
N VAL A 24 -11.74 -14.41 18.50
CA VAL A 24 -11.03 -15.50 17.79
C VAL A 24 -9.65 -15.12 17.27
N ARG A 25 -9.21 -13.88 17.55
CA ARG A 25 -7.90 -13.39 17.10
C ARG A 25 -6.75 -14.18 17.72
N GLN A 26 -5.70 -14.40 16.93
CA GLN A 26 -4.44 -15.04 17.31
C GLN A 26 -4.53 -16.46 17.90
N ARG A 27 -5.65 -17.12 17.70
CA ARG A 27 -5.88 -18.50 18.13
C ARG A 27 -6.54 -19.32 17.03
N SER A 28 -6.52 -20.64 17.19
CA SER A 28 -7.30 -21.54 16.35
C SER A 28 -8.76 -21.53 16.83
N PHE A 29 -9.69 -21.57 15.87
CA PHE A 29 -11.14 -21.62 16.11
C PHE A 29 -11.84 -22.44 15.04
N GLU A 30 -12.99 -22.97 15.36
CA GLU A 30 -13.79 -23.76 14.44
C GLU A 30 -14.69 -22.86 13.59
N VAL A 31 -14.79 -23.20 12.31
CA VAL A 31 -15.66 -22.53 11.35
C VAL A 31 -16.56 -23.58 10.68
N PRO A 32 -17.88 -23.47 10.84
CA PRO A 32 -18.80 -24.33 10.11
C PRO A 32 -18.78 -23.97 8.63
N LEU A 33 -18.67 -24.98 7.78
CA LEU A 33 -18.63 -24.80 6.33
C LEU A 33 -19.71 -25.61 5.63
N PRO A 34 -20.30 -25.08 4.53
CA PRO A 34 -21.12 -25.87 3.63
C PRO A 34 -20.30 -27.01 3.02
N LEU A 35 -20.96 -28.12 2.76
CA LEU A 35 -20.33 -29.27 2.08
C LEU A 35 -19.75 -28.84 0.72
N GLY A 36 -18.47 -29.13 0.50
CA GLY A 36 -17.77 -28.80 -0.75
C GLY A 36 -17.30 -27.35 -0.86
N ALA A 37 -17.35 -26.57 0.21
CA ALA A 37 -16.77 -25.23 0.24
C ALA A 37 -15.27 -25.27 -0.08
N THR A 38 -14.80 -24.22 -0.76
CA THR A 38 -13.40 -24.08 -1.15
C THR A 38 -12.62 -23.22 -0.15
N VAL A 39 -11.29 -23.19 -0.28
CA VAL A 39 -10.42 -22.26 0.44
C VAL A 39 -10.87 -20.81 0.21
N ARG A 40 -11.27 -20.47 -1.02
CA ARG A 40 -11.81 -19.12 -1.33
C ARG A 40 -13.09 -18.80 -0.55
N ASP A 41 -14.01 -19.76 -0.47
CA ASP A 41 -15.28 -19.56 0.25
C ASP A 41 -15.04 -19.37 1.75
N LEU A 42 -14.09 -20.12 2.33
CA LEU A 42 -13.68 -19.94 3.72
C LEU A 42 -13.12 -18.55 3.97
N VAL A 43 -12.13 -18.14 3.18
CA VAL A 43 -11.46 -16.83 3.34
C VAL A 43 -12.45 -15.69 3.17
N ALA A 44 -13.34 -15.76 2.18
CA ALA A 44 -14.41 -14.78 1.97
C ALA A 44 -15.40 -14.75 3.13
N GLY A 45 -15.80 -15.92 3.64
CA GLY A 45 -16.70 -16.04 4.80
C GLY A 45 -16.12 -15.45 6.09
N LEU A 46 -14.81 -15.47 6.25
CA LEU A 46 -14.09 -14.82 7.35
C LEU A 46 -14.00 -13.31 7.19
N GLY A 47 -14.41 -12.75 6.04
CA GLY A 47 -14.30 -11.32 5.75
C GLY A 47 -12.86 -10.87 5.42
N ILE A 48 -11.94 -11.81 5.19
CA ILE A 48 -10.57 -11.52 4.80
C ILE A 48 -10.53 -11.28 3.28
N PRO A 49 -10.07 -10.11 2.81
CA PRO A 49 -9.93 -9.87 1.38
C PRO A 49 -8.87 -10.81 0.77
N PRO A 50 -9.15 -11.53 -0.34
CA PRO A 50 -8.18 -12.42 -0.97
C PRO A 50 -6.82 -11.78 -1.31
N PRO A 51 -6.73 -10.49 -1.70
CA PRO A 51 -5.44 -9.83 -1.94
C PRO A 51 -4.54 -9.67 -0.70
N GLU A 52 -5.07 -9.78 0.50
CA GLU A 52 -4.30 -9.72 1.76
C GLU A 52 -3.64 -11.08 2.10
N VAL A 53 -4.08 -12.17 1.42
CA VAL A 53 -3.61 -13.54 1.69
C VAL A 53 -2.56 -13.93 0.67
N ASP A 54 -1.43 -14.43 1.12
CA ASP A 54 -0.33 -14.87 0.25
C ASP A 54 -0.13 -16.39 0.26
N LEU A 55 -0.42 -17.04 1.39
CA LEU A 55 -0.29 -18.48 1.52
C LEU A 55 -1.45 -19.04 2.36
N VAL A 56 -2.01 -20.14 1.89
CA VAL A 56 -2.92 -20.97 2.69
C VAL A 56 -2.36 -22.38 2.75
N LEU A 57 -2.28 -22.92 3.94
CA LEU A 57 -1.97 -24.33 4.17
C LEU A 57 -3.21 -25.07 4.61
N VAL A 58 -3.50 -26.19 3.99
CA VAL A 58 -4.52 -27.15 4.42
C VAL A 58 -3.81 -28.40 4.91
N ASN A 59 -3.95 -28.74 6.17
CA ASN A 59 -3.26 -29.85 6.84
C ASN A 59 -1.73 -29.81 6.68
N GLY A 60 -1.16 -28.59 6.59
CA GLY A 60 0.28 -28.37 6.42
C GLY A 60 0.74 -28.26 4.96
N GLU A 61 -0.10 -28.56 3.98
CA GLU A 61 0.23 -28.52 2.56
C GLU A 61 -0.27 -27.24 1.88
N PRO A 62 0.52 -26.62 0.97
CA PRO A 62 0.12 -25.44 0.22
C PRO A 62 -1.12 -25.68 -0.65
N ALA A 63 -2.13 -24.86 -0.48
CA ALA A 63 -3.40 -24.96 -1.19
C ALA A 63 -3.64 -23.77 -2.11
N ASP A 64 -4.33 -24.00 -3.22
CA ASP A 64 -4.88 -22.94 -4.07
C ASP A 64 -6.32 -22.58 -3.67
N TRP A 65 -6.87 -21.56 -4.33
CA TRP A 65 -8.22 -21.07 -4.06
C TRP A 65 -9.34 -22.08 -4.32
N ALA A 66 -9.10 -23.07 -5.20
CA ALA A 66 -10.11 -24.04 -5.64
C ALA A 66 -10.12 -25.32 -4.79
N VAL A 67 -9.14 -25.50 -3.91
CA VAL A 67 -9.07 -26.68 -3.02
C VAL A 67 -10.34 -26.76 -2.19
N ARG A 68 -11.03 -27.92 -2.27
CA ARG A 68 -12.23 -28.21 -1.51
C ARG A 68 -11.86 -28.67 -0.10
N LEU A 69 -12.45 -28.04 0.88
CA LEU A 69 -12.26 -28.35 2.29
C LEU A 69 -13.15 -29.52 2.73
N LYS A 70 -12.63 -30.31 3.66
CA LYS A 70 -13.30 -31.45 4.27
C LYS A 70 -13.51 -31.19 5.75
N ASP A 71 -14.44 -31.92 6.33
CA ASP A 71 -14.66 -31.90 7.77
C ASP A 71 -13.38 -32.27 8.54
N GLY A 72 -13.06 -31.49 9.57
CA GLY A 72 -11.86 -31.67 10.39
C GLY A 72 -10.55 -31.11 9.79
N ASP A 73 -10.56 -30.54 8.58
CA ASP A 73 -9.36 -29.92 8.01
C ASP A 73 -8.82 -28.78 8.89
N ARG A 74 -7.50 -28.67 8.94
CA ARG A 74 -6.77 -27.61 9.62
C ARG A 74 -6.26 -26.59 8.58
N VAL A 75 -6.76 -25.36 8.66
CA VAL A 75 -6.45 -24.33 7.68
C VAL A 75 -5.66 -23.19 8.34
N ALA A 76 -4.45 -22.96 7.85
CA ALA A 76 -3.59 -21.85 8.28
C ALA A 76 -3.51 -20.79 7.16
N ILE A 77 -3.85 -19.54 7.49
CA ILE A 77 -3.95 -18.42 6.52
C ILE A 77 -2.88 -17.39 6.87
N TYR A 78 -2.00 -17.09 5.92
CA TYR A 78 -0.87 -16.18 6.10
C TYR A 78 -1.00 -14.95 5.23
N PRO A 79 -0.59 -13.77 5.74
CA PRO A 79 -0.49 -12.55 4.95
C PRO A 79 0.69 -12.63 3.98
N VAL A 80 0.91 -11.56 3.22
CA VAL A 80 2.07 -11.44 2.33
C VAL A 80 3.36 -11.53 3.12
N PHE A 81 4.29 -12.35 2.62
CA PHE A 81 5.64 -12.46 3.15
C PHE A 81 6.53 -11.43 2.44
N GLU A 82 7.19 -10.56 3.22
CA GLU A 82 8.00 -9.46 2.71
C GLU A 82 9.47 -9.87 2.52
N THR A 83 9.98 -10.67 3.44
CA THR A 83 11.41 -11.03 3.52
C THR A 83 11.70 -12.49 3.18
N ILE A 84 10.67 -13.31 3.04
CA ILE A 84 10.81 -14.75 2.76
C ILE A 84 10.33 -15.04 1.35
N ASP A 85 11.19 -15.61 0.51
CA ASP A 85 10.78 -16.09 -0.80
C ASP A 85 9.95 -17.38 -0.65
N ILE A 86 8.65 -17.27 -0.84
CA ILE A 86 7.70 -18.37 -0.82
C ILE A 86 7.34 -18.87 -2.24
N GLY A 87 8.08 -18.45 -3.26
CA GLY A 87 7.77 -18.75 -4.66
C GLY A 87 7.58 -20.25 -4.95
N SER A 88 8.27 -21.11 -4.24
CA SER A 88 8.15 -22.57 -4.37
C SER A 88 6.84 -23.14 -3.82
N VAL A 89 6.24 -22.49 -2.82
CA VAL A 89 4.99 -22.92 -2.13
C VAL A 89 3.79 -22.05 -2.46
N GLN A 90 4.00 -20.91 -3.12
CA GLN A 90 2.94 -19.99 -3.54
C GLN A 90 2.01 -20.65 -4.57
N ARG A 91 0.71 -20.78 -4.24
CA ARG A 91 -0.34 -21.37 -5.10
C ARG A 91 -1.48 -20.40 -5.38
N LEU A 92 -1.56 -19.29 -4.65
CA LEU A 92 -2.68 -18.37 -4.74
C LEU A 92 -2.56 -17.33 -5.84
N ARG A 93 -1.32 -17.03 -6.27
CA ARG A 93 -1.01 -16.02 -7.29
C ARG A 93 -0.09 -16.57 -8.37
N PRO A 94 -0.34 -16.26 -9.64
CA PRO A 94 0.46 -16.85 -10.73
C PRO A 94 1.90 -16.31 -10.81
N ARG A 95 2.18 -15.10 -10.27
CA ARG A 95 3.55 -14.50 -10.24
C ARG A 95 3.63 -13.39 -9.19
N PRO A 96 4.75 -13.26 -8.45
CA PRO A 96 5.01 -12.08 -7.61
C PRO A 96 5.18 -10.83 -8.49
N LEU A 97 4.75 -9.68 -7.97
CA LEU A 97 4.98 -8.40 -8.64
C LEU A 97 6.44 -7.99 -8.42
N ARG A 98 7.25 -8.01 -9.49
CA ARG A 98 8.68 -7.63 -9.42
C ARG A 98 8.88 -6.14 -9.18
N GLU A 99 7.96 -5.30 -9.67
CA GLU A 99 7.98 -3.85 -9.47
C GLU A 99 6.63 -3.41 -8.91
N PRO A 100 6.60 -2.81 -7.71
CA PRO A 100 5.36 -2.34 -7.12
C PRO A 100 4.82 -1.14 -7.89
N ARG A 101 3.66 -1.32 -8.51
CA ARG A 101 2.85 -0.25 -9.12
C ARG A 101 1.56 -0.16 -8.33
N PHE A 102 1.14 1.05 -8.00
CA PHE A 102 -0.02 1.25 -7.16
C PHE A 102 -1.18 1.88 -7.93
N VAL A 103 -2.38 1.61 -7.46
CA VAL A 103 -3.57 2.41 -7.73
C VAL A 103 -4.21 2.76 -6.39
N CYS A 104 -4.42 4.05 -6.17
CA CYS A 104 -5.01 4.58 -4.95
C CYS A 104 -6.50 4.88 -5.14
N ASP A 105 -7.29 4.48 -4.14
CA ASP A 105 -8.68 4.87 -3.99
C ASP A 105 -8.83 6.40 -3.87
N VAL A 106 -10.03 6.92 -4.20
CA VAL A 106 -10.35 8.35 -4.31
C VAL A 106 -10.03 9.17 -3.06
N HIS A 107 -10.07 8.57 -1.88
CA HIS A 107 -9.74 9.23 -0.61
C HIS A 107 -8.25 9.32 -0.29
N LEU A 108 -7.39 8.70 -1.12
CA LEU A 108 -5.96 8.54 -0.86
C LEU A 108 -5.07 9.48 -1.69
N GLY A 109 -5.59 10.61 -2.16
CA GLY A 109 -4.85 11.55 -3.01
C GLY A 109 -3.53 12.05 -2.43
N ARG A 110 -3.45 12.27 -1.10
CA ARG A 110 -2.20 12.66 -0.42
C ARG A 110 -1.19 11.51 -0.38
N LEU A 111 -1.64 10.29 -0.12
CA LEU A 111 -0.80 9.10 -0.18
C LEU A 111 -0.26 8.89 -1.60
N ALA A 112 -1.10 9.02 -2.63
CA ALA A 112 -0.66 8.93 -4.02
C ALA A 112 0.43 9.95 -4.35
N ALA A 113 0.28 11.19 -3.90
CA ALA A 113 1.31 12.22 -4.08
C ALA A 113 2.63 11.86 -3.36
N TYR A 114 2.58 11.33 -2.14
CA TYR A 114 3.78 10.88 -1.42
C TYR A 114 4.48 9.71 -2.13
N LEU A 115 3.73 8.70 -2.58
CA LEU A 115 4.31 7.58 -3.31
C LEU A 115 5.00 8.02 -4.61
N ARG A 116 4.38 8.95 -5.36
CA ARG A 116 4.97 9.54 -6.56
C ARG A 116 6.24 10.34 -6.24
N LEU A 117 6.25 11.13 -5.16
CA LEU A 117 7.43 11.85 -4.69
C LEU A 117 8.60 10.91 -4.38
N LEU A 118 8.31 9.72 -3.88
CA LEU A 118 9.28 8.66 -3.59
C LEU A 118 9.66 7.82 -4.83
N GLY A 119 9.06 8.10 -6.00
CA GLY A 119 9.41 7.49 -7.28
C GLY A 119 8.50 6.34 -7.72
N PHE A 120 7.48 5.97 -6.94
CA PHE A 120 6.60 4.85 -7.26
C PHE A 120 5.52 5.22 -8.28
N ASP A 121 5.33 4.35 -9.28
CA ASP A 121 4.23 4.46 -10.24
C ASP A 121 2.90 4.27 -9.52
N THR A 122 2.19 5.39 -9.32
CA THR A 122 0.95 5.42 -8.53
C THR A 122 -0.16 6.10 -9.31
N ARG A 123 -1.11 5.33 -9.79
CA ARG A 123 -2.31 5.83 -10.44
C ARG A 123 -3.31 6.34 -9.41
N TYR A 124 -3.87 7.50 -9.67
CA TYR A 124 -4.89 8.12 -8.83
C TYR A 124 -5.75 9.05 -9.67
N GLU A 125 -7.05 8.91 -9.58
CA GLU A 125 -8.04 9.85 -10.12
C GLU A 125 -9.14 10.09 -9.08
N ARG A 126 -9.53 11.35 -8.93
CA ARG A 126 -10.42 11.78 -7.85
C ARG A 126 -11.85 11.23 -7.96
N GLU A 127 -12.30 10.92 -9.17
CA GLU A 127 -13.68 10.52 -9.46
C GLU A 127 -13.78 9.07 -9.97
N ALA A 128 -12.70 8.29 -9.83
CA ALA A 128 -12.70 6.89 -10.24
C ALA A 128 -13.60 6.05 -9.32
N ASP A 129 -14.54 5.34 -9.90
CA ASP A 129 -15.34 4.36 -9.15
C ASP A 129 -14.58 3.04 -8.93
N ASP A 130 -15.10 2.21 -8.05
CA ASP A 130 -14.51 0.92 -7.71
C ASP A 130 -14.31 -0.01 -8.91
N ALA A 131 -15.22 0.03 -9.89
CA ALA A 131 -15.14 -0.81 -11.08
C ALA A 131 -13.94 -0.38 -11.94
N THR A 132 -13.75 0.92 -12.09
CA THR A 132 -12.62 1.53 -12.78
C THR A 132 -11.29 1.21 -12.08
N LEU A 133 -11.24 1.35 -10.75
CA LEU A 133 -10.04 1.03 -9.95
C LEU A 133 -9.66 -0.45 -10.09
N ALA A 134 -10.64 -1.35 -10.00
CA ALA A 134 -10.43 -2.78 -10.16
C ALA A 134 -9.96 -3.14 -11.59
N ALA A 135 -10.53 -2.51 -12.62
CA ALA A 135 -10.13 -2.71 -14.01
C ALA A 135 -8.68 -2.24 -14.27
N TRP A 136 -8.26 -1.12 -13.68
CA TRP A 136 -6.87 -0.67 -13.78
C TRP A 136 -5.92 -1.61 -13.04
N ALA A 137 -6.31 -2.08 -11.85
CA ALA A 137 -5.52 -3.02 -11.08
C ALA A 137 -5.24 -4.31 -11.87
N GLU A 138 -6.27 -4.86 -12.51
CA GLU A 138 -6.16 -6.08 -13.32
C GLU A 138 -5.32 -5.86 -14.58
N ARG A 139 -5.70 -4.86 -15.40
CA ARG A 139 -5.06 -4.60 -16.70
C ARG A 139 -3.59 -4.20 -16.58
N GLU A 140 -3.26 -3.37 -15.59
CA GLU A 140 -1.94 -2.78 -15.42
C GLU A 140 -1.12 -3.48 -14.33
N ARG A 141 -1.68 -4.53 -13.71
CA ARG A 141 -1.07 -5.28 -12.60
C ARG A 141 -0.63 -4.37 -11.47
N ARG A 142 -1.58 -3.56 -10.96
CA ARG A 142 -1.35 -2.62 -9.87
C ARG A 142 -1.86 -3.17 -8.54
N ILE A 143 -1.18 -2.79 -7.48
CA ILE A 143 -1.61 -3.04 -6.11
C ILE A 143 -2.67 -1.98 -5.76
N VAL A 144 -3.87 -2.41 -5.38
CA VAL A 144 -4.93 -1.52 -4.91
C VAL A 144 -4.65 -1.11 -3.47
N LEU A 145 -4.53 0.20 -3.25
CA LEU A 145 -4.46 0.78 -1.91
C LEU A 145 -5.80 1.42 -1.58
N THR A 146 -6.46 0.96 -0.52
CA THR A 146 -7.79 1.46 -0.16
C THR A 146 -8.07 1.31 1.34
N ARG A 147 -9.04 2.07 1.83
CA ARG A 147 -9.66 1.88 3.13
C ARG A 147 -11.02 1.17 3.04
N ASP A 148 -11.45 0.86 1.83
CA ASP A 148 -12.67 0.09 1.60
C ASP A 148 -12.33 -1.40 1.39
N ARG A 149 -12.84 -2.24 2.29
CA ARG A 149 -12.68 -3.69 2.22
C ARG A 149 -13.46 -4.32 1.07
N GLU A 150 -14.58 -3.72 0.67
CA GLU A 150 -15.44 -4.27 -0.39
C GLU A 150 -14.76 -4.14 -1.75
N LEU A 151 -14.03 -3.05 -2.00
CA LEU A 151 -13.21 -2.92 -3.20
C LEU A 151 -12.18 -4.06 -3.32
N LEU A 152 -11.54 -4.46 -2.21
CA LEU A 152 -10.55 -5.54 -2.19
C LEU A 152 -11.17 -6.94 -2.42
N LYS A 153 -12.45 -7.13 -2.19
CA LYS A 153 -13.15 -8.40 -2.43
C LYS A 153 -13.51 -8.61 -3.90
N ARG A 154 -13.40 -7.58 -4.74
CA ARG A 154 -13.69 -7.71 -6.17
C ARG A 154 -12.75 -8.70 -6.83
N ARG A 155 -13.29 -9.59 -7.69
CA ARG A 155 -12.52 -10.66 -8.35
C ARG A 155 -11.35 -10.15 -9.20
N ALA A 156 -11.48 -8.98 -9.80
CA ALA A 156 -10.43 -8.34 -10.61
C ALA A 156 -9.25 -7.82 -9.77
N VAL A 157 -9.42 -7.62 -8.45
CA VAL A 157 -8.37 -7.19 -7.55
C VAL A 157 -7.58 -8.40 -7.07
N THR A 158 -6.45 -8.68 -7.70
CA THR A 158 -5.57 -9.80 -7.35
C THR A 158 -4.49 -9.41 -6.34
N HIS A 159 -4.13 -8.12 -6.29
CA HIS A 159 -3.15 -7.56 -5.35
C HIS A 159 -3.75 -6.30 -4.73
N GLY A 160 -3.69 -6.18 -3.42
CA GLY A 160 -4.23 -5.02 -2.72
C GLY A 160 -3.84 -5.00 -1.26
N TYR A 161 -4.03 -3.85 -0.64
CA TYR A 161 -3.76 -3.64 0.77
C TYR A 161 -4.81 -2.72 1.39
N TRP A 162 -5.37 -3.16 2.50
CA TRP A 162 -6.29 -2.38 3.30
C TRP A 162 -5.53 -1.49 4.28
N LEU A 163 -5.59 -0.18 4.08
CA LEU A 163 -4.96 0.81 4.95
C LEU A 163 -5.75 0.99 6.25
N ARG A 164 -5.07 0.86 7.37
CA ARG A 164 -5.64 0.97 8.71
C ARG A 164 -5.76 2.44 9.14
N SER A 165 -4.70 3.22 8.93
CA SER A 165 -4.68 4.61 9.33
C SER A 165 -5.51 5.52 8.42
N ALA A 166 -6.04 6.61 9.02
CA ALA A 166 -6.65 7.72 8.30
C ALA A 166 -5.63 8.80 7.91
N HIS A 167 -4.45 8.81 8.52
CA HIS A 167 -3.44 9.85 8.37
C HIS A 167 -2.47 9.55 7.23
N PRO A 168 -2.29 10.44 6.24
CA PRO A 168 -1.51 10.16 5.04
C PRO A 168 -0.05 9.75 5.27
N ARG A 169 0.62 10.29 6.31
CA ARG A 169 1.99 9.88 6.65
C ARG A 169 2.05 8.47 7.23
N GLU A 170 1.10 8.13 8.08
CA GLU A 170 0.99 6.78 8.64
C GLU A 170 0.62 5.77 7.54
N GLN A 171 -0.29 6.12 6.62
CA GLN A 171 -0.60 5.32 5.45
C GLN A 171 0.66 5.07 4.60
N LEU A 172 1.49 6.09 4.40
CA LEU A 172 2.75 5.94 3.69
C LEU A 172 3.69 4.97 4.42
N LEU A 173 3.82 5.09 5.74
CA LEU A 173 4.63 4.18 6.56
C LEU A 173 4.11 2.74 6.47
N GLU A 174 2.78 2.55 6.55
CA GLU A 174 2.16 1.24 6.35
C GLU A 174 2.55 0.63 5.00
N VAL A 175 2.43 1.39 3.90
CA VAL A 175 2.73 0.92 2.55
C VAL A 175 4.23 0.63 2.40
N VAL A 176 5.10 1.53 2.84
CA VAL A 176 6.55 1.35 2.73
C VAL A 176 7.02 0.13 3.52
N ARG A 177 6.46 -0.09 4.72
CA ARG A 177 6.73 -1.29 5.54
C ARG A 177 6.17 -2.55 4.89
N ARG A 178 4.90 -2.49 4.45
CA ARG A 178 4.17 -3.65 3.91
C ARG A 178 4.80 -4.23 2.66
N PHE A 179 5.45 -3.42 1.84
CA PHE A 179 6.02 -3.82 0.57
C PHE A 179 7.55 -3.70 0.53
N ASP A 180 8.18 -3.51 1.70
CA ASP A 180 9.65 -3.36 1.86
C ASP A 180 10.27 -2.40 0.84
N LEU A 181 9.73 -1.17 0.78
CA LEU A 181 10.08 -0.22 -0.28
C LEU A 181 11.31 0.64 0.00
N VAL A 182 11.92 0.55 1.19
CA VAL A 182 13.03 1.43 1.61
C VAL A 182 14.21 1.38 0.65
N GLY A 183 14.56 0.19 0.16
CA GLY A 183 15.65 0.00 -0.80
C GLY A 183 15.32 0.45 -2.21
N SER A 184 14.03 0.69 -2.51
CA SER A 184 13.54 1.04 -3.85
C SER A 184 13.15 2.51 -4.00
N LEU A 185 13.41 3.35 -3.00
CA LEU A 185 13.11 4.78 -3.04
C LEU A 185 13.95 5.49 -4.11
N ARG A 186 13.28 6.17 -5.04
CA ARG A 186 13.88 6.96 -6.11
C ARG A 186 13.17 8.32 -6.22
N PRO A 187 13.48 9.29 -5.34
CA PRO A 187 12.84 10.58 -5.36
C PRO A 187 13.14 11.33 -6.67
N PHE A 188 12.28 12.27 -7.01
CA PHE A 188 12.39 13.14 -8.20
C PHE A 188 12.34 12.43 -9.56
N VAL A 189 11.84 11.20 -9.63
CA VAL A 189 11.63 10.49 -10.90
C VAL A 189 10.23 10.73 -11.45
N ARG A 190 9.23 10.95 -10.56
CA ARG A 190 7.83 11.11 -10.97
C ARG A 190 7.22 12.41 -10.50
N CYS A 191 6.32 12.92 -11.34
CA CYS A 191 5.51 14.08 -11.03
C CYS A 191 4.49 13.75 -9.92
N PRO A 192 4.50 14.44 -8.77
CA PRO A 192 3.54 14.20 -7.70
C PRO A 192 2.11 14.55 -8.10
N ARG A 193 1.92 15.42 -9.11
CA ARG A 193 0.62 15.85 -9.59
C ARG A 193 -0.05 14.81 -10.50
N CYS A 194 0.65 14.32 -11.54
CA CYS A 194 0.02 13.50 -12.58
C CYS A 194 0.64 12.10 -12.75
N ASN A 195 1.73 11.78 -12.03
CA ASN A 195 2.47 10.52 -12.15
C ASN A 195 3.40 10.41 -13.37
N GLY A 196 3.42 11.39 -14.28
CA GLY A 196 4.35 11.43 -15.43
C GLY A 196 5.82 11.44 -15.01
N LEU A 197 6.71 11.10 -15.92
CA LEU A 197 8.14 11.13 -15.64
C LEU A 197 8.66 12.56 -15.58
N LEU A 198 9.62 12.80 -14.69
CA LEU A 198 10.37 14.05 -14.63
C LEU A 198 11.62 13.92 -15.49
N VAL A 199 11.82 14.88 -16.37
CA VAL A 199 13.00 14.98 -17.22
C VAL A 199 13.78 16.22 -16.83
N LEU A 200 15.11 16.09 -16.75
CA LEU A 200 16.01 17.21 -16.52
C LEU A 200 15.91 18.15 -17.72
N VAL A 201 15.85 19.45 -17.45
CA VAL A 201 15.77 20.48 -18.50
C VAL A 201 16.85 21.54 -18.27
N ASP A 202 17.20 22.23 -19.36
CA ASP A 202 18.14 23.32 -19.29
C ASP A 202 17.62 24.48 -18.44
N ARG A 203 18.56 25.16 -17.77
CA ARG A 203 18.28 26.30 -16.92
C ARG A 203 17.52 27.42 -17.65
N GLU A 204 17.89 27.69 -18.90
CA GLU A 204 17.23 28.73 -19.70
C GLU A 204 15.80 28.34 -20.07
N GLU A 205 15.52 27.04 -20.35
CA GLU A 205 14.16 26.54 -20.56
C GLU A 205 13.29 26.78 -19.32
N ALA A 206 13.85 26.55 -18.14
CA ALA A 206 13.13 26.71 -16.88
C ALA A 206 12.84 28.17 -16.51
N ARG A 207 13.59 29.13 -17.05
CA ARG A 207 13.58 30.55 -16.67
C ARG A 207 12.20 31.19 -16.74
N ALA A 208 11.43 30.90 -17.79
CA ALA A 208 10.10 31.44 -17.99
C ALA A 208 9.03 30.83 -17.09
N HIS A 209 9.32 29.69 -16.47
CA HIS A 209 8.35 28.87 -15.73
C HIS A 209 8.60 28.78 -14.24
N VAL A 210 9.73 29.32 -13.77
CA VAL A 210 10.16 29.25 -12.36
C VAL A 210 10.26 30.68 -11.80
N PRO A 211 9.81 30.92 -10.55
CA PRO A 211 9.94 32.23 -9.91
C PRO A 211 11.41 32.71 -9.93
N PRO A 212 11.68 34.00 -10.18
CA PRO A 212 13.03 34.54 -10.32
C PRO A 212 13.98 34.21 -9.17
N ARG A 213 13.49 34.26 -7.92
CA ARG A 213 14.28 33.91 -6.73
C ARG A 213 14.66 32.42 -6.70
N SER A 214 13.75 31.55 -7.10
CA SER A 214 14.00 30.10 -7.18
C SER A 214 14.93 29.77 -8.33
N TRP A 215 14.77 30.41 -9.48
CA TRP A 215 15.66 30.26 -10.63
C TRP A 215 17.10 30.68 -10.32
N GLN A 216 17.30 31.74 -9.52
CA GLN A 216 18.63 32.18 -9.10
C GLN A 216 19.33 31.19 -8.14
N ARG A 217 18.59 30.51 -7.30
CA ARG A 217 19.12 29.62 -6.24
C ARG A 217 19.27 28.17 -6.65
N ALA A 218 18.32 27.67 -7.46
CA ALA A 218 18.32 26.28 -7.87
C ALA A 218 19.35 26.04 -9.01
N GLN A 219 19.96 24.87 -8.99
CA GLN A 219 20.92 24.46 -10.02
C GLN A 219 20.32 23.47 -11.01
N GLU A 220 19.34 22.68 -10.57
CA GLU A 220 18.71 21.66 -11.38
C GLU A 220 17.20 21.93 -11.49
N PHE A 221 16.69 21.70 -12.69
CA PHE A 221 15.30 21.91 -13.03
C PHE A 221 14.76 20.69 -13.77
N TRP A 222 13.53 20.30 -13.42
CA TRP A 222 12.86 19.19 -14.07
C TRP A 222 11.53 19.65 -14.63
N ARG A 223 11.12 19.07 -15.73
CA ARG A 223 9.79 19.23 -16.32
C ARG A 223 9.11 17.88 -16.38
N CYS A 224 7.83 17.84 -16.05
CA CYS A 224 7.01 16.66 -16.25
C CYS A 224 6.73 16.47 -17.74
N SER A 225 6.96 15.25 -18.26
CA SER A 225 6.69 14.88 -19.65
C SER A 225 5.20 14.98 -20.03
N ASP A 226 4.31 14.79 -19.07
CA ASP A 226 2.87 14.67 -19.33
C ASP A 226 2.10 15.97 -19.08
N CYS A 227 2.32 16.63 -17.92
CA CYS A 227 1.58 17.84 -17.55
C CYS A 227 2.37 19.13 -17.65
N ASN A 228 3.62 19.08 -18.11
CA ASN A 228 4.53 20.21 -18.27
C ASN A 228 4.78 21.04 -16.99
N GLN A 229 4.45 20.51 -15.80
CA GLN A 229 4.77 21.17 -14.53
C GLN A 229 6.28 21.17 -14.30
N PHE A 230 6.84 22.35 -13.95
CA PHE A 230 8.25 22.50 -13.61
C PHE A 230 8.51 22.28 -12.13
N TYR A 231 9.66 21.70 -11.83
CA TYR A 231 10.17 21.43 -10.49
C TYR A 231 11.64 21.86 -10.41
N TRP A 232 12.11 22.24 -9.23
CA TRP A 232 13.48 22.65 -8.99
C TRP A 232 13.93 22.26 -7.59
N TYR A 233 15.23 22.12 -7.39
CA TYR A 233 15.78 21.86 -6.07
C TYR A 233 15.60 23.10 -5.16
N GLY A 234 14.93 22.93 -4.02
CA GLY A 234 14.63 23.98 -3.05
C GLY A 234 13.91 23.41 -1.83
N THR A 235 13.25 24.25 -1.05
CA THR A 235 12.57 23.90 0.21
C THR A 235 11.59 22.71 0.10
N HIS A 236 11.07 22.44 -1.09
CA HIS A 236 10.25 21.25 -1.33
C HIS A 236 11.07 19.96 -1.35
N CYS A 237 12.30 20.03 -1.86
CA CYS A 237 13.20 18.87 -1.88
C CYS A 237 13.70 18.54 -0.47
N GLU A 238 14.02 19.54 0.33
CA GLU A 238 14.37 19.38 1.74
C GLU A 238 13.27 18.62 2.50
N ARG A 239 12.00 18.96 2.24
CA ARG A 239 10.85 18.23 2.83
C ARG A 239 10.74 16.77 2.36
N VAL A 240 11.17 16.45 1.13
CA VAL A 240 11.22 15.06 0.65
C VAL A 240 12.34 14.30 1.34
N GLU A 241 13.49 14.93 1.52
CA GLU A 241 14.61 14.34 2.26
C GLU A 241 14.26 14.10 3.74
N GLU A 242 13.60 15.07 4.38
CA GLU A 242 13.04 14.92 5.74
C GLU A 242 12.02 13.76 5.81
N LEU A 243 11.15 13.62 4.81
CA LEU A 243 10.19 12.52 4.73
C LEU A 243 10.91 11.17 4.63
N ILE A 244 11.95 11.06 3.81
CA ILE A 244 12.74 9.84 3.65
C ILE A 244 13.50 9.52 4.95
N ALA A 245 14.10 10.52 5.57
CA ALA A 245 14.80 10.35 6.85
C ALA A 245 13.85 9.85 7.95
N TRP A 246 12.66 10.44 8.02
CA TRP A 246 11.60 10.01 8.94
C TRP A 246 11.15 8.57 8.67
N LEU A 247 10.93 8.19 7.41
CA LEU A 247 10.56 6.81 7.05
C LEU A 247 11.63 5.81 7.48
N ARG A 248 12.91 6.10 7.21
CA ARG A 248 14.01 5.24 7.61
C ARG A 248 14.10 5.07 9.12
N SER A 249 13.99 6.15 9.86
CA SER A 249 13.98 6.13 11.33
C SER A 249 12.81 5.33 11.89
N ALA A 250 11.59 5.56 11.38
CA ALA A 250 10.39 4.85 11.83
C ALA A 250 10.41 3.34 11.50
N LEU A 251 11.20 2.93 10.52
CA LEU A 251 11.33 1.51 10.12
C LEU A 251 12.49 0.80 10.82
N SER A 252 13.58 1.52 11.16
CA SER A 252 14.71 0.96 11.93
C SER A 252 14.39 0.73 13.40
N GLY A 253 13.26 1.21 13.92
CA GLY A 253 12.90 1.12 15.33
C GLY A 253 13.68 2.06 16.25
N GLU A 254 14.50 2.97 15.70
CA GLU A 254 15.19 4.00 16.46
C GLU A 254 14.20 5.12 16.84
N PRO A 255 14.16 5.55 18.11
CA PRO A 255 13.29 6.64 18.54
C PRO A 255 13.66 7.94 17.82
N THR A 256 12.72 8.50 17.10
CA THR A 256 12.88 9.75 16.31
C THR A 256 13.02 10.94 17.26
N ARG A 257 14.23 11.29 17.65
CA ARG A 257 14.54 12.53 18.43
C ARG A 257 14.36 13.84 17.64
N LEU A 258 13.97 13.79 16.35
CA LEU A 258 13.95 14.96 15.49
C LEU A 258 12.57 15.65 15.33
N LEU A 259 11.49 15.08 15.88
CA LEU A 259 10.14 15.66 15.72
C LEU A 259 9.69 16.56 16.86
N GLU A 260 10.30 16.48 18.05
CA GLU A 260 9.96 17.38 19.17
C GLU A 260 10.44 18.81 18.91
N ALA A 261 11.59 19.00 18.25
CA ALA A 261 12.16 20.31 17.97
C ALA A 261 11.46 21.12 16.84
N ALA A 262 10.65 20.47 16.00
CA ALA A 262 9.90 21.15 14.94
C ALA A 262 8.52 21.62 15.41
N CYS A 263 7.93 20.94 16.40
CA CYS A 263 6.62 21.34 16.97
C CYS A 263 6.75 22.53 17.93
N GLU A 264 7.89 22.68 18.62
CA GLU A 264 8.15 23.79 19.54
C GLU A 264 8.40 25.13 18.82
N ARG A 265 8.85 25.11 17.56
CA ARG A 265 9.11 26.34 16.77
C ARG A 265 7.87 26.99 16.16
N THR A 266 6.73 26.30 16.14
CA THR A 266 5.47 26.88 15.63
C THR A 266 4.54 27.43 16.72
N ALA A 267 4.88 27.25 18.00
CA ALA A 267 4.09 27.74 19.12
C ALA A 267 4.59 29.10 19.71
N GLY A 268 5.69 29.64 19.18
CA GLY A 268 6.39 30.78 19.76
C GLY A 268 6.22 32.15 19.11
N ASP A 269 5.46 32.30 18.01
CA ASP A 269 5.28 33.60 17.33
C ASP A 269 3.79 33.95 17.18
N ALA A 270 3.18 34.33 18.29
CA ALA A 270 1.99 35.18 18.28
C ALA A 270 2.45 36.62 18.63
N PRO A 271 2.32 37.63 17.76
CA PRO A 271 2.64 38.98 18.12
C PRO A 271 1.56 39.51 19.07
N SER A 272 1.98 39.84 20.29
CA SER A 272 1.27 40.76 21.16
C SER A 272 1.34 42.17 20.55
N GLY A 273 0.24 42.61 19.96
CA GLY A 273 0.09 43.96 19.41
C GLY A 273 -1.08 44.63 20.03
N ALA A 274 -0.80 45.77 20.65
CA ALA A 274 -1.71 46.74 21.17
C ALA A 274 -2.61 47.36 20.10
#